data_b1a75bda982a67edd09f571b4b18dc9e
#
_entry.id   b1a75bda982a67edd09f571b4b18dc9e
#
_cell.length_a   1.000
_cell.length_b   1.000
_cell.length_c   1.000
_cell.angle_alpha   90.00
_cell.angle_beta   90.00
_cell.angle_gamma   90.00
#
_symmetry.space_group_name_H-M   'P 1'
#
loop_
_entity.id
_entity.type
_entity.pdbx_description
1 polymer ?
#
loop_
_entity_poly.entity_id
_entity_poly.type
_entity_poly.pdbx_seq_one_letter_code
_entity_poly.pdbx_strand_id
1 'polypeptide(L)'
;MELTILWFVLIAILWIGYLVLEGFDFGVGMLMPILSRNKDKAKQDTERRLIINTIGPVWDGNEVWLITAGGATFAAFPEWYATLFSGFYIPLLLILLALIVRGVAFEYRGKINDDRWRARCDQAIIFGSWIPAILWGVAFANLVRGVELDAAHQYVGGFWALLSPFALLGGLTTLVLFLMHGAVFIALKTDGEVRGKARRLAGYFSVAAVVVAGGWAVWAQVAYSVPWTWAAVVVAALALVGVVIANAKAREGWAFLFSALAILAATVLIFGSMYPDVMPAHDPANSLNIDNASSTQYTLTVMTWVAVILVPVVLLYQSWTYWVFRRRLSTKDIPPPIGLSLTKIKDAAFGGPSSGSARSLDLTPAEDEKDAGTGATSSGSRKRGTGDTSE
;
A
#
# COMPACT_ATOMS: atom_id res chain seq x y z
N MET A 1 16.33 -10.39 -29.61
CA MET A 1 17.16 -9.63 -28.66
C MET A 1 16.53 -8.26 -28.31
N GLU A 2 16.20 -7.38 -29.26
CA GLU A 2 15.66 -6.05 -28.91
C GLU A 2 14.33 -6.09 -28.15
N LEU A 3 13.38 -6.95 -28.53
CA LEU A 3 12.10 -7.07 -27.84
C LEU A 3 12.22 -7.73 -26.47
N THR A 4 13.16 -8.67 -26.27
CA THR A 4 13.37 -9.29 -24.95
C THR A 4 13.94 -8.27 -23.96
N ILE A 5 14.90 -7.45 -24.39
CA ILE A 5 15.43 -6.35 -23.57
C ILE A 5 14.32 -5.33 -23.27
N LEU A 6 13.53 -4.96 -24.27
CA LEU A 6 12.40 -4.02 -24.10
C LEU A 6 11.43 -4.53 -23.01
N TRP A 7 11.02 -5.81 -23.09
CA TRP A 7 10.08 -6.37 -22.11
C TRP A 7 10.68 -6.54 -20.73
N PHE A 8 11.97 -6.86 -20.61
CA PHE A 8 12.66 -6.84 -19.32
C PHE A 8 12.62 -5.45 -18.68
N VAL A 9 12.92 -4.41 -19.44
CA VAL A 9 12.86 -3.01 -18.96
C VAL A 9 11.42 -2.60 -18.63
N LEU A 10 10.43 -2.96 -19.47
CA LEU A 10 9.02 -2.66 -19.20
C LEU A 10 8.53 -3.33 -17.90
N ILE A 11 8.91 -4.58 -17.66
CA ILE A 11 8.60 -5.29 -16.40
C ILE A 11 9.26 -4.58 -15.22
N ALA A 12 10.52 -4.16 -15.34
CA ALA A 12 11.17 -3.36 -14.30
C ALA A 12 10.42 -2.04 -14.03
N ILE A 13 9.94 -1.35 -15.07
CA ILE A 13 9.11 -0.14 -14.93
C ILE A 13 7.78 -0.45 -14.22
N LEU A 14 7.12 -1.56 -14.54
CA LEU A 14 5.90 -1.98 -13.85
C LEU A 14 6.14 -2.23 -12.36
N TRP A 15 7.24 -2.88 -12.01
CA TRP A 15 7.64 -3.06 -10.62
C TRP A 15 8.00 -1.75 -9.92
N ILE A 16 8.67 -0.81 -10.61
CA ILE A 16 8.90 0.55 -10.08
C ILE A 16 7.56 1.21 -9.77
N GLY A 17 6.61 1.16 -10.71
CA GLY A 17 5.27 1.69 -10.51
C GLY A 17 4.59 1.09 -9.28
N TYR A 18 4.58 -0.23 -9.17
CA TYR A 18 4.02 -0.94 -8.02
C TYR A 18 4.67 -0.54 -6.69
N LEU A 19 6.00 -0.63 -6.60
CA LEU A 19 6.71 -0.36 -5.35
C LEU A 19 6.62 1.12 -4.92
N VAL A 20 6.52 2.05 -5.87
CA VAL A 20 6.31 3.48 -5.56
C VAL A 20 4.86 3.74 -5.15
N LEU A 21 3.88 3.24 -5.87
CA LEU A 21 2.48 3.56 -5.64
C LEU A 21 1.91 2.74 -4.46
N GLU A 22 2.07 1.44 -4.47
CA GLU A 22 1.59 0.58 -3.40
C GLU A 22 2.47 0.69 -2.14
N GLY A 23 3.74 1.08 -2.29
CA GLY A 23 4.65 1.28 -1.16
C GLY A 23 4.16 2.33 -0.16
N PHE A 24 3.59 3.45 -0.61
CA PHE A 24 3.01 4.40 0.35
C PHE A 24 1.68 3.88 0.92
N ASP A 25 0.89 3.09 0.19
CA ASP A 25 -0.34 2.49 0.68
C ASP A 25 -0.07 1.50 1.82
N PHE A 26 0.97 0.66 1.67
CA PHE A 26 1.46 -0.18 2.77
C PHE A 26 1.89 0.67 3.96
N GLY A 27 2.67 1.72 3.72
CA GLY A 27 3.10 2.65 4.76
C GLY A 27 1.94 3.28 5.52
N VAL A 28 0.89 3.70 4.82
CA VAL A 28 -0.35 4.25 5.42
C VAL A 28 -1.02 3.21 6.31
N GLY A 29 -1.20 1.98 5.83
CA GLY A 29 -1.82 0.90 6.61
C GLY A 29 -1.02 0.55 7.87
N MET A 30 0.32 0.48 7.78
CA MET A 30 1.21 0.20 8.90
C MET A 30 1.25 1.33 9.95
N LEU A 31 1.18 2.59 9.51
CA LEU A 31 1.28 3.77 10.37
C LEU A 31 -0.04 4.17 11.01
N MET A 32 -1.17 3.73 10.46
CA MET A 32 -2.50 4.07 10.94
C MET A 32 -2.67 3.91 12.46
N PRO A 33 -2.29 2.79 13.11
CA PRO A 33 -2.47 2.61 14.55
C PRO A 33 -1.60 3.54 15.40
N ILE A 34 -0.44 3.94 14.89
CA ILE A 34 0.50 4.82 15.59
C ILE A 34 0.02 6.27 15.51
N LEU A 35 -0.35 6.72 14.31
CA LEU A 35 -0.76 8.10 14.06
C LEU A 35 -2.11 8.44 14.67
N SER A 36 -3.03 7.47 14.72
CA SER A 36 -4.37 7.64 15.29
C SER A 36 -4.44 7.37 16.79
N ARG A 37 -3.30 7.19 17.47
CA ARG A 37 -3.32 6.89 18.91
C ARG A 37 -3.88 8.07 19.69
N ASN A 38 -5.08 7.88 20.28
CA ASN A 38 -5.78 8.88 21.08
C ASN A 38 -6.47 8.21 22.28
N LYS A 39 -6.66 8.97 23.37
CA LYS A 39 -7.41 8.49 24.55
C LYS A 39 -8.91 8.49 24.27
N ASP A 40 -9.39 9.44 23.51
CA ASP A 40 -10.76 9.52 23.03
C ASP A 40 -10.95 8.57 21.84
N LYS A 41 -11.81 7.56 21.99
CA LYS A 41 -12.09 6.57 20.95
C LYS A 41 -12.78 7.14 19.74
N ALA A 42 -13.65 8.13 19.89
CA ALA A 42 -14.33 8.77 18.76
C ALA A 42 -13.33 9.55 17.91
N LYS A 43 -12.46 10.34 18.55
CA LYS A 43 -11.36 11.03 17.87
C LYS A 43 -10.40 10.04 17.21
N GLN A 44 -10.07 8.93 17.88
CA GLN A 44 -9.22 7.86 17.32
C GLN A 44 -9.83 7.28 16.05
N ASP A 45 -11.13 6.96 16.04
CA ASP A 45 -11.80 6.42 14.84
C ASP A 45 -11.83 7.45 13.71
N THR A 46 -12.11 8.72 14.02
CA THR A 46 -12.07 9.81 13.04
C THR A 46 -10.68 9.96 12.41
N GLU A 47 -9.62 9.92 13.21
CA GLU A 47 -8.23 9.97 12.72
C GLU A 47 -7.88 8.74 11.86
N ARG A 48 -8.35 7.53 12.21
CA ARG A 48 -8.19 6.31 11.38
C ARG A 48 -8.88 6.45 10.04
N ARG A 49 -10.12 6.92 10.05
CA ARG A 49 -10.88 7.17 8.81
C ARG A 49 -10.23 8.24 7.95
N LEU A 50 -9.70 9.31 8.55
CA LEU A 50 -8.93 10.31 7.83
C LEU A 50 -7.72 9.67 7.13
N ILE A 51 -6.94 8.86 7.85
CA ILE A 51 -5.73 8.21 7.31
C ILE A 51 -6.11 7.26 6.16
N ILE A 52 -7.11 6.40 6.33
CA ILE A 52 -7.59 5.48 5.28
C ILE A 52 -8.08 6.27 4.06
N ASN A 53 -8.81 7.36 4.26
CA ASN A 53 -9.33 8.18 3.15
C ASN A 53 -8.21 8.88 2.34
N THR A 54 -6.98 8.96 2.84
CA THR A 54 -5.86 9.48 2.03
C THR A 54 -5.54 8.59 0.83
N ILE A 55 -5.73 7.28 0.97
CA ILE A 55 -5.48 6.28 -0.07
C ILE A 55 -6.77 5.75 -0.71
N GLY A 56 -7.93 5.95 -0.06
CA GLY A 56 -9.22 5.42 -0.49
C GLY A 56 -9.53 5.55 -1.99
N PRO A 57 -9.24 6.68 -2.64
CA PRO A 57 -9.50 6.85 -4.07
C PRO A 57 -8.49 6.21 -5.01
N VAL A 58 -7.37 5.66 -4.52
CA VAL A 58 -6.23 5.27 -5.38
C VAL A 58 -5.69 3.86 -5.12
N TRP A 59 -5.93 3.28 -3.93
CA TRP A 59 -5.31 2.01 -3.51
C TRP A 59 -5.58 0.85 -4.47
N ASP A 60 -6.78 0.69 -4.96
CA ASP A 60 -7.16 -0.37 -5.91
C ASP A 60 -6.45 -0.21 -7.26
N GLY A 61 -6.35 1.03 -7.75
CA GLY A 61 -5.58 1.35 -8.96
C GLY A 61 -4.08 1.13 -8.79
N ASN A 62 -3.54 1.27 -7.58
CA ASN A 62 -2.14 1.00 -7.28
C ASN A 62 -1.86 -0.51 -7.25
N GLU A 63 -2.76 -1.33 -6.70
CA GLU A 63 -2.63 -2.80 -6.72
C GLU A 63 -2.65 -3.40 -8.14
N VAL A 64 -3.31 -2.74 -9.10
CA VAL A 64 -3.34 -3.20 -10.50
C VAL A 64 -1.93 -3.29 -11.11
N TRP A 65 -0.98 -2.47 -10.67
CA TRP A 65 0.41 -2.54 -11.15
C TRP A 65 1.05 -3.90 -10.87
N LEU A 66 0.74 -4.54 -9.73
CA LEU A 66 1.20 -5.88 -9.42
C LEU A 66 0.63 -6.92 -10.40
N ILE A 67 -0.68 -6.86 -10.63
CA ILE A 67 -1.33 -7.79 -11.56
C ILE A 67 -0.76 -7.61 -12.97
N THR A 68 -0.53 -6.37 -13.38
CA THR A 68 0.06 -6.03 -14.68
C THR A 68 1.51 -6.53 -14.78
N ALA A 69 2.32 -6.33 -13.72
CA ALA A 69 3.70 -6.82 -13.69
C ALA A 69 3.75 -8.35 -13.77
N GLY A 70 2.92 -9.05 -12.98
CA GLY A 70 2.82 -10.51 -13.02
C GLY A 70 2.33 -11.04 -14.36
N GLY A 71 1.28 -10.42 -14.94
CA GLY A 71 0.76 -10.77 -16.25
C GLY A 71 1.75 -10.51 -17.39
N ALA A 72 2.48 -9.41 -17.35
CA ALA A 72 3.54 -9.10 -18.30
C ALA A 72 4.72 -10.09 -18.19
N THR A 73 5.12 -10.46 -16.97
CA THR A 73 6.14 -11.48 -16.74
C THR A 73 5.69 -12.84 -17.28
N PHE A 74 4.45 -13.25 -17.01
CA PHE A 74 3.88 -14.50 -17.54
C PHE A 74 3.89 -14.54 -19.07
N ALA A 75 3.51 -13.47 -19.73
CA ALA A 75 3.37 -13.44 -21.18
C ALA A 75 4.71 -13.24 -21.90
N ALA A 76 5.63 -12.42 -21.34
CA ALA A 76 6.93 -12.15 -21.96
C ALA A 76 8.00 -13.17 -21.61
N PHE A 77 8.01 -13.68 -20.37
CA PHE A 77 9.01 -14.60 -19.83
C PHE A 77 8.32 -15.76 -19.06
N PRO A 78 7.63 -16.68 -19.76
CA PRO A 78 6.86 -17.75 -19.13
C PRO A 78 7.68 -18.67 -18.23
N GLU A 79 8.93 -18.95 -18.60
CA GLU A 79 9.83 -19.79 -17.79
C GLU A 79 10.21 -19.08 -16.48
N TRP A 80 10.50 -17.76 -16.53
CA TRP A 80 10.73 -16.98 -15.32
C TRP A 80 9.50 -17.00 -14.42
N TYR A 81 8.31 -16.74 -14.98
CA TYR A 81 7.07 -16.78 -14.21
C TYR A 81 6.86 -18.14 -13.54
N ALA A 82 7.00 -19.24 -14.29
CA ALA A 82 6.78 -20.59 -13.79
C ALA A 82 7.74 -20.93 -12.63
N THR A 83 9.04 -20.69 -12.81
CA THR A 83 10.07 -20.99 -11.81
C THR A 83 9.93 -20.08 -10.57
N LEU A 84 9.66 -18.79 -10.76
CA LEU A 84 9.44 -17.85 -9.66
C LEU A 84 8.22 -18.25 -8.82
N PHE A 85 7.08 -18.51 -9.46
CA PHE A 85 5.84 -18.82 -8.74
C PHE A 85 5.87 -20.19 -8.07
N SER A 86 6.57 -21.18 -8.64
CA SER A 86 6.77 -22.46 -7.99
C SER A 86 7.76 -22.38 -6.83
N GLY A 87 8.90 -21.73 -7.02
CA GLY A 87 9.95 -21.62 -6.00
C GLY A 87 9.60 -20.69 -4.84
N PHE A 88 8.91 -19.60 -5.11
CA PHE A 88 8.47 -18.64 -4.11
C PHE A 88 6.99 -18.82 -3.73
N TYR A 89 6.43 -20.01 -3.95
CA TYR A 89 5.01 -20.28 -3.75
C TYR A 89 4.49 -19.82 -2.38
N ILE A 90 5.16 -20.19 -1.29
CA ILE A 90 4.74 -19.84 0.07
C ILE A 90 4.78 -18.33 0.32
N PRO A 91 5.89 -17.61 0.07
CA PRO A 91 5.91 -16.15 0.21
C PRO A 91 4.87 -15.45 -0.65
N LEU A 92 4.71 -15.84 -1.91
CA LEU A 92 3.73 -15.24 -2.82
C LEU A 92 2.30 -15.51 -2.39
N LEU A 93 1.99 -16.73 -1.90
CA LEU A 93 0.69 -17.05 -1.33
C LEU A 93 0.37 -16.19 -0.10
N LEU A 94 1.35 -15.99 0.80
CA LEU A 94 1.17 -15.13 1.98
C LEU A 94 0.93 -13.67 1.59
N ILE A 95 1.65 -13.16 0.59
CA ILE A 95 1.41 -11.83 0.03
C ILE A 95 -0.01 -11.74 -0.51
N LEU A 96 -0.42 -12.68 -1.35
CA LEU A 96 -1.75 -12.69 -1.97
C LEU A 96 -2.87 -12.71 -0.90
N LEU A 97 -2.76 -13.59 0.09
CA LEU A 97 -3.73 -13.65 1.19
C LEU A 97 -3.79 -12.35 1.98
N ALA A 98 -2.63 -11.74 2.25
CA ALA A 98 -2.53 -10.47 2.94
C ALA A 98 -3.22 -9.33 2.15
N LEU A 99 -3.01 -9.27 0.83
CA LEU A 99 -3.64 -8.28 -0.05
C LEU A 99 -5.15 -8.48 -0.15
N ILE A 100 -5.64 -9.73 -0.28
CA ILE A 100 -7.08 -10.03 -0.29
C ILE A 100 -7.73 -9.57 1.00
N VAL A 101 -7.17 -9.94 2.16
CA VAL A 101 -7.73 -9.59 3.46
C VAL A 101 -7.71 -8.08 3.69
N ARG A 102 -6.66 -7.39 3.25
CA ARG A 102 -6.51 -5.93 3.29
C ARG A 102 -7.55 -5.24 2.40
N GLY A 103 -7.69 -5.66 1.14
CA GLY A 103 -8.65 -5.09 0.19
C GLY A 103 -10.09 -5.23 0.69
N VAL A 104 -10.49 -6.42 1.17
CA VAL A 104 -11.80 -6.65 1.79
C VAL A 104 -11.98 -5.73 3.01
N ALA A 105 -10.95 -5.55 3.84
CA ALA A 105 -11.05 -4.71 5.02
C ALA A 105 -11.25 -3.23 4.68
N PHE A 106 -10.61 -2.69 3.64
CA PHE A 106 -10.83 -1.31 3.19
C PHE A 106 -12.29 -1.08 2.79
N GLU A 107 -12.87 -1.99 2.00
CA GLU A 107 -14.23 -1.86 1.50
C GLU A 107 -15.30 -2.03 2.59
N TYR A 108 -15.09 -2.97 3.51
CA TYR A 108 -16.13 -3.36 4.46
C TYR A 108 -16.01 -2.70 5.83
N ARG A 109 -14.89 -2.03 6.15
CA ARG A 109 -14.69 -1.36 7.44
C ARG A 109 -15.82 -0.41 7.82
N GLY A 110 -16.27 0.40 6.86
CA GLY A 110 -17.31 1.43 7.04
C GLY A 110 -18.75 0.92 6.88
N LYS A 111 -18.96 -0.33 6.43
CA LYS A 111 -20.30 -0.85 6.12
C LYS A 111 -21.10 -1.24 7.37
N ILE A 112 -20.41 -1.58 8.46
CA ILE A 112 -21.05 -2.00 9.72
C ILE A 112 -20.65 -1.01 10.82
N ASN A 113 -21.68 -0.48 11.52
CA ASN A 113 -21.48 0.42 12.67
C ASN A 113 -21.30 -0.39 13.96
N ASP A 114 -20.15 -1.02 14.11
CA ASP A 114 -19.73 -1.79 15.29
C ASP A 114 -18.25 -1.62 15.54
N ASP A 115 -17.87 -1.34 16.77
CA ASP A 115 -16.47 -1.06 17.14
C ASP A 115 -15.58 -2.29 17.02
N ARG A 116 -16.11 -3.49 17.29
CA ARG A 116 -15.37 -4.75 17.19
C ARG A 116 -15.11 -5.10 15.72
N TRP A 117 -16.10 -4.84 14.88
CA TRP A 117 -15.95 -4.99 13.42
C TRP A 117 -14.87 -4.07 12.88
N ARG A 118 -14.96 -2.77 13.19
CA ARG A 118 -13.95 -1.79 12.77
C ARG A 118 -12.55 -2.16 13.26
N ALA A 119 -12.42 -2.61 14.51
CA ALA A 119 -11.13 -3.06 15.06
C ALA A 119 -10.56 -4.28 14.31
N ARG A 120 -11.38 -5.24 13.91
CA ARG A 120 -10.94 -6.40 13.10
C ARG A 120 -10.48 -5.98 11.71
N CYS A 121 -11.23 -5.10 11.05
CA CYS A 121 -10.83 -4.54 9.76
C CYS A 121 -9.52 -3.74 9.88
N ASP A 122 -9.36 -2.95 10.94
CA ASP A 122 -8.10 -2.22 11.19
C ASP A 122 -6.91 -3.17 11.34
N GLN A 123 -7.06 -4.28 12.08
CA GLN A 123 -6.02 -5.31 12.17
C GLN A 123 -5.72 -5.97 10.83
N ALA A 124 -6.76 -6.26 10.04
CA ALA A 124 -6.61 -6.82 8.70
C ALA A 124 -5.82 -5.87 7.78
N ILE A 125 -6.11 -4.56 7.82
CA ILE A 125 -5.35 -3.53 7.08
C ILE A 125 -3.89 -3.50 7.54
N ILE A 126 -3.65 -3.53 8.86
CA ILE A 126 -2.31 -3.47 9.44
C ILE A 126 -1.49 -4.69 8.98
N PHE A 127 -1.96 -5.91 9.26
CA PHE A 127 -1.24 -7.13 8.89
C PHE A 127 -1.13 -7.30 7.38
N GLY A 128 -2.21 -6.96 6.64
CA GLY A 128 -2.23 -6.96 5.18
C GLY A 128 -1.26 -5.96 4.54
N SER A 129 -0.76 -4.99 5.30
CA SER A 129 0.28 -4.04 4.86
C SER A 129 1.69 -4.47 5.29
N TRP A 130 1.85 -5.03 6.50
CA TRP A 130 3.15 -5.49 7.01
C TRP A 130 3.71 -6.68 6.24
N ILE A 131 2.87 -7.67 5.95
CA ILE A 131 3.31 -8.91 5.30
C ILE A 131 3.88 -8.64 3.90
N PRO A 132 3.17 -7.97 2.97
CA PRO A 132 3.72 -7.68 1.66
C PRO A 132 4.95 -6.76 1.73
N ALA A 133 4.94 -5.75 2.62
CA ALA A 133 6.05 -4.82 2.77
C ALA A 133 7.38 -5.51 3.11
N ILE A 134 7.34 -6.60 3.88
CA ILE A 134 8.54 -7.38 4.22
C ILE A 134 8.83 -8.42 3.13
N LEU A 135 7.83 -9.18 2.71
CA LEU A 135 8.05 -10.33 1.84
C LEU A 135 8.48 -9.94 0.42
N TRP A 136 8.04 -8.79 -0.10
CA TRP A 136 8.57 -8.27 -1.38
C TRP A 136 10.07 -7.99 -1.30
N GLY A 137 10.54 -7.38 -0.20
CA GLY A 137 11.97 -7.14 -0.01
C GLY A 137 12.79 -8.43 0.11
N VAL A 138 12.24 -9.43 0.82
CA VAL A 138 12.86 -10.76 0.89
C VAL A 138 12.92 -11.41 -0.50
N ALA A 139 11.84 -11.33 -1.27
CA ALA A 139 11.78 -11.92 -2.60
C ALA A 139 12.79 -11.26 -3.56
N PHE A 140 12.79 -9.94 -3.66
CA PHE A 140 13.73 -9.22 -4.53
C PHE A 140 15.19 -9.39 -4.12
N ALA A 141 15.48 -9.44 -2.82
CA ALA A 141 16.83 -9.69 -2.36
C ALA A 141 17.32 -11.11 -2.75
N ASN A 142 16.45 -12.12 -2.71
CA ASN A 142 16.81 -13.45 -3.22
C ASN A 142 17.06 -13.45 -4.73
N LEU A 143 16.29 -12.68 -5.50
CA LEU A 143 16.56 -12.53 -6.94
C LEU A 143 17.91 -11.87 -7.21
N VAL A 144 18.29 -10.86 -6.43
CA VAL A 144 19.62 -10.20 -6.55
C VAL A 144 20.75 -11.15 -6.17
N ARG A 145 20.56 -11.93 -5.09
CA ARG A 145 21.57 -12.88 -4.60
C ARG A 145 21.74 -14.08 -5.52
N GLY A 146 20.71 -14.42 -6.28
CA GLY A 146 20.57 -15.70 -6.94
C GLY A 146 19.99 -16.78 -6.01
N VAL A 147 19.39 -17.80 -6.60
CA VAL A 147 18.70 -18.89 -5.92
C VAL A 147 19.21 -20.25 -6.39
N GLU A 148 18.89 -21.32 -5.67
CA GLU A 148 19.28 -22.67 -6.06
C GLU A 148 18.34 -23.22 -7.15
N LEU A 149 18.80 -23.21 -8.41
CA LEU A 149 18.11 -23.84 -9.53
C LEU A 149 18.89 -25.09 -9.99
N ASP A 150 18.16 -26.13 -10.36
CA ASP A 150 18.72 -27.30 -11.00
C ASP A 150 18.88 -27.11 -12.53
N ALA A 151 19.41 -28.12 -13.22
CA ALA A 151 19.62 -28.10 -14.68
C ALA A 151 18.30 -28.01 -15.49
N ALA A 152 17.14 -28.27 -14.87
CA ALA A 152 15.83 -28.08 -15.47
C ALA A 152 15.21 -26.72 -15.07
N HIS A 153 16.01 -25.80 -14.54
CA HIS A 153 15.62 -24.48 -14.02
C HIS A 153 14.55 -24.53 -12.93
N GLN A 154 14.42 -25.66 -12.20
CA GLN A 154 13.49 -25.79 -11.09
C GLN A 154 14.16 -25.34 -9.79
N TYR A 155 13.40 -24.62 -8.95
CA TYR A 155 13.89 -24.21 -7.64
C TYR A 155 13.98 -25.40 -6.68
N VAL A 156 15.17 -25.66 -6.12
CA VAL A 156 15.44 -26.80 -5.22
C VAL A 156 15.89 -26.39 -3.82
N GLY A 157 16.09 -25.09 -3.54
CA GLY A 157 16.62 -24.59 -2.27
C GLY A 157 15.69 -24.71 -1.07
N GLY A 158 14.39 -24.89 -1.28
CA GLY A 158 13.38 -24.94 -0.21
C GLY A 158 13.11 -23.58 0.46
N PHE A 159 12.07 -23.55 1.32
CA PHE A 159 11.59 -22.31 1.94
C PHE A 159 12.66 -21.59 2.79
N TRP A 160 13.42 -22.34 3.59
CA TRP A 160 14.38 -21.75 4.53
C TRP A 160 15.58 -21.08 3.86
N ALA A 161 15.95 -21.52 2.66
CA ALA A 161 17.02 -20.90 1.88
C ALA A 161 16.69 -19.46 1.46
N LEU A 162 15.39 -19.12 1.38
CA LEU A 162 14.93 -17.78 1.08
C LEU A 162 15.09 -16.79 2.25
N LEU A 163 15.35 -17.29 3.46
CA LEU A 163 15.47 -16.46 4.69
C LEU A 163 16.94 -16.20 5.06
N SER A 164 17.80 -15.98 4.09
CA SER A 164 19.19 -15.58 4.33
C SER A 164 19.28 -14.21 5.01
N PRO A 165 20.38 -13.90 5.73
CA PRO A 165 20.58 -12.57 6.35
C PRO A 165 20.47 -11.42 5.35
N PHE A 166 20.97 -11.62 4.13
CA PHE A 166 20.86 -10.64 3.04
C PHE A 166 19.38 -10.41 2.62
N ALA A 167 18.63 -11.50 2.48
CA ALA A 167 17.22 -11.44 2.13
C ALA A 167 16.38 -10.80 3.24
N LEU A 168 16.64 -11.14 4.51
CA LEU A 168 15.96 -10.53 5.66
C LEU A 168 16.27 -9.03 5.77
N LEU A 169 17.50 -8.62 5.50
CA LEU A 169 17.85 -7.19 5.43
C LEU A 169 17.14 -6.51 4.25
N GLY A 170 16.94 -7.20 3.12
CA GLY A 170 16.11 -6.74 2.00
C GLY A 170 14.66 -6.51 2.41
N GLY A 171 14.08 -7.44 3.18
CA GLY A 171 12.75 -7.28 3.77
C GLY A 171 12.64 -6.09 4.73
N LEU A 172 13.65 -5.90 5.57
CA LEU A 172 13.73 -4.72 6.45
C LEU A 172 13.90 -3.42 5.66
N THR A 173 14.62 -3.46 4.55
CA THR A 173 14.82 -2.32 3.64
C THR A 173 13.50 -1.84 3.04
N THR A 174 12.73 -2.73 2.43
CA THR A 174 11.41 -2.36 1.87
C THR A 174 10.45 -1.89 2.95
N LEU A 175 10.44 -2.56 4.10
CA LEU A 175 9.63 -2.14 5.25
C LEU A 175 9.93 -0.70 5.66
N VAL A 176 11.19 -0.33 5.86
CA VAL A 176 11.57 1.01 6.31
C VAL A 176 11.33 2.05 5.21
N LEU A 177 11.61 1.71 3.95
CA LEU A 177 11.31 2.58 2.81
C LEU A 177 9.81 2.87 2.70
N PHE A 178 8.94 1.86 2.85
CA PHE A 178 7.49 2.05 2.77
C PHE A 178 6.93 2.79 3.99
N LEU A 179 7.46 2.56 5.19
CA LEU A 179 7.11 3.36 6.37
C LEU A 179 7.48 4.84 6.19
N MET A 180 8.68 5.12 5.68
CA MET A 180 9.12 6.48 5.34
C MET A 180 8.20 7.10 4.29
N HIS A 181 7.96 6.40 3.18
CA HIS A 181 7.19 6.88 2.04
C HIS A 181 5.73 7.13 2.42
N GLY A 182 5.09 6.21 3.16
CA GLY A 182 3.74 6.38 3.69
C GLY A 182 3.62 7.51 4.71
N ALA A 183 4.63 7.70 5.60
CA ALA A 183 4.64 8.82 6.53
C ALA A 183 4.70 10.17 5.80
N VAL A 184 5.55 10.26 4.76
CA VAL A 184 5.64 11.44 3.90
C VAL A 184 4.34 11.68 3.14
N PHE A 185 3.71 10.61 2.60
CA PHE A 185 2.44 10.70 1.90
C PHE A 185 1.31 11.18 2.81
N ILE A 186 1.17 10.62 4.02
CA ILE A 186 0.17 11.07 5.00
C ILE A 186 0.41 12.55 5.34
N ALA A 187 1.65 12.97 5.56
CA ALA A 187 1.98 14.37 5.82
C ALA A 187 1.61 15.29 4.64
N LEU A 188 1.78 14.80 3.40
CA LEU A 188 1.42 15.53 2.18
C LEU A 188 -0.10 15.66 2.02
N LYS A 189 -0.86 14.61 2.38
CA LYS A 189 -2.31 14.49 2.13
C LYS A 189 -3.19 14.93 3.28
N THR A 190 -2.64 15.16 4.47
CA THR A 190 -3.42 15.57 5.65
C THR A 190 -3.05 16.96 6.14
N ASP A 191 -3.90 17.49 7.04
CA ASP A 191 -3.64 18.72 7.77
C ASP A 191 -3.83 18.53 9.29
N GLY A 192 -3.47 19.54 10.09
CA GLY A 192 -3.64 19.54 11.53
C GLY A 192 -2.70 18.60 12.28
N GLU A 193 -3.22 17.93 13.33
CA GLU A 193 -2.43 17.11 14.25
C GLU A 193 -1.82 15.86 13.59
N VAL A 194 -2.58 15.20 12.70
CA VAL A 194 -2.13 14.00 11.98
C VAL A 194 -0.92 14.32 11.10
N ARG A 195 -0.94 15.45 10.37
CA ARG A 195 0.20 15.94 9.58
C ARG A 195 1.44 16.12 10.44
N GLY A 196 1.30 16.76 11.61
CA GLY A 196 2.43 16.99 12.51
C GLY A 196 3.05 15.69 13.04
N LYS A 197 2.21 14.71 13.41
CA LYS A 197 2.64 13.37 13.82
C LYS A 197 3.33 12.63 12.67
N ALA A 198 2.74 12.65 11.46
CA ALA A 198 3.27 11.98 10.28
C ALA A 198 4.65 12.54 9.86
N ARG A 199 4.83 13.88 9.83
CA ARG A 199 6.13 14.51 9.57
C ARG A 199 7.21 14.10 10.55
N ARG A 200 6.87 13.95 11.83
CA ARG A 200 7.82 13.52 12.86
C ARG A 200 8.27 12.08 12.60
N LEU A 201 7.32 11.18 12.31
CA LEU A 201 7.63 9.79 11.95
C LEU A 201 8.41 9.69 10.63
N ALA A 202 8.06 10.51 9.62
CA ALA A 202 8.83 10.61 8.39
C ALA A 202 10.29 10.95 8.65
N GLY A 203 10.58 11.84 9.59
CA GLY A 203 11.95 12.16 10.00
C GLY A 203 12.69 10.94 10.58
N TYR A 204 12.08 10.21 11.51
CA TYR A 204 12.69 9.02 12.09
C TYR A 204 12.91 7.91 11.05
N PHE A 205 11.92 7.62 10.24
CA PHE A 205 12.03 6.59 9.21
C PHE A 205 12.96 6.99 8.07
N SER A 206 13.13 8.28 7.76
CA SER A 206 14.12 8.73 6.79
C SER A 206 15.55 8.42 7.23
N VAL A 207 15.86 8.67 8.51
CA VAL A 207 17.17 8.33 9.08
C VAL A 207 17.37 6.80 9.11
N ALA A 208 16.33 6.04 9.52
CA ALA A 208 16.38 4.58 9.49
C ALA A 208 16.57 4.04 8.06
N ALA A 209 15.92 4.65 7.06
CA ALA A 209 16.09 4.27 5.65
C ALA A 209 17.51 4.53 5.14
N VAL A 210 18.14 5.64 5.51
CA VAL A 210 19.55 5.90 5.16
C VAL A 210 20.46 4.79 5.68
N VAL A 211 20.26 4.33 6.92
CA VAL A 211 21.10 3.28 7.52
C VAL A 211 20.78 1.90 6.94
N VAL A 212 19.51 1.51 6.96
CA VAL A 212 19.10 0.14 6.61
C VAL A 212 19.14 -0.07 5.10
N ALA A 213 18.46 0.79 4.33
CA ALA A 213 18.45 0.66 2.87
C ALA A 213 19.81 0.98 2.26
N GLY A 214 20.53 1.95 2.82
CA GLY A 214 21.91 2.24 2.43
C GLY A 214 22.83 1.05 2.69
N GLY A 215 22.75 0.43 3.86
CA GLY A 215 23.54 -0.77 4.20
C GLY A 215 23.23 -1.95 3.27
N TRP A 216 21.94 -2.22 2.99
CA TRP A 216 21.56 -3.25 2.04
C TRP A 216 22.04 -2.95 0.61
N ALA A 217 21.87 -1.70 0.14
CA ALA A 217 22.26 -1.31 -1.20
C ALA A 217 23.78 -1.44 -1.42
N VAL A 218 24.59 -1.05 -0.42
CA VAL A 218 26.06 -1.24 -0.48
C VAL A 218 26.41 -2.73 -0.47
N TRP A 219 25.75 -3.53 0.37
CA TRP A 219 25.98 -4.97 0.36
C TRP A 219 25.61 -5.60 -0.99
N ALA A 220 24.42 -5.28 -1.52
CA ALA A 220 23.98 -5.75 -2.84
C ALA A 220 24.99 -5.35 -3.94
N GLN A 221 25.43 -4.09 -3.93
CA GLN A 221 26.35 -3.56 -4.92
C GLN A 221 27.73 -4.24 -4.90
N VAL A 222 28.26 -4.48 -3.71
CA VAL A 222 29.61 -5.06 -3.57
C VAL A 222 29.63 -6.57 -3.83
N ALA A 223 28.57 -7.28 -3.42
CA ALA A 223 28.57 -8.73 -3.43
C ALA A 223 27.91 -9.33 -4.71
N TYR A 224 26.94 -8.64 -5.31
CA TYR A 224 26.05 -9.24 -6.31
C TYR A 224 25.84 -8.40 -7.57
N SER A 225 26.35 -7.15 -7.62
CA SER A 225 25.98 -6.20 -8.67
C SER A 225 27.13 -5.90 -9.63
N VAL A 226 26.81 -5.21 -10.71
CA VAL A 226 27.74 -4.78 -11.76
C VAL A 226 28.17 -3.31 -11.57
N PRO A 227 29.29 -2.87 -12.17
CA PRO A 227 29.83 -1.51 -11.89
C PRO A 227 28.89 -0.34 -12.20
N TRP A 228 28.07 -0.42 -13.24
CA TRP A 228 27.21 0.70 -13.63
C TRP A 228 26.07 0.96 -12.61
N THR A 229 25.66 -0.07 -11.85
CA THR A 229 24.59 0.06 -10.84
C THR A 229 25.00 0.90 -9.63
N TRP A 230 26.29 1.24 -9.48
CA TRP A 230 26.74 2.27 -8.54
C TRP A 230 26.02 3.60 -8.76
N ALA A 231 25.64 3.93 -10.02
CA ALA A 231 24.85 5.11 -10.31
C ALA A 231 23.49 5.07 -9.58
N ALA A 232 22.82 3.90 -9.56
CA ALA A 232 21.56 3.73 -8.84
C ALA A 232 21.76 3.87 -7.32
N VAL A 233 22.84 3.30 -6.75
CA VAL A 233 23.17 3.45 -5.32
C VAL A 233 23.38 4.93 -4.95
N VAL A 234 24.15 5.66 -5.76
CA VAL A 234 24.40 7.10 -5.54
C VAL A 234 23.11 7.91 -5.62
N VAL A 235 22.27 7.66 -6.64
CA VAL A 235 20.96 8.33 -6.79
C VAL A 235 20.05 8.02 -5.60
N ALA A 236 20.00 6.76 -5.14
CA ALA A 236 19.22 6.38 -3.97
C ALA A 236 19.70 7.10 -2.71
N ALA A 237 21.01 7.15 -2.48
CA ALA A 237 21.60 7.84 -1.33
C ALA A 237 21.31 9.35 -1.34
N LEU A 238 21.51 10.03 -2.47
CA LEU A 238 21.19 11.43 -2.63
C LEU A 238 19.69 11.71 -2.45
N ALA A 239 18.84 10.83 -2.96
CA ALA A 239 17.40 10.93 -2.80
C ALA A 239 17.00 10.78 -1.31
N LEU A 240 17.54 9.81 -0.58
CA LEU A 240 17.27 9.65 0.86
C LEU A 240 17.72 10.88 1.67
N VAL A 241 18.89 11.43 1.38
CA VAL A 241 19.36 12.71 1.98
C VAL A 241 18.37 13.83 1.61
N GLY A 242 17.90 13.87 0.37
CA GLY A 242 16.87 14.81 -0.09
C GLY A 242 15.58 14.70 0.71
N VAL A 243 15.11 13.48 1.05
CA VAL A 243 13.93 13.27 1.92
C VAL A 243 14.17 13.90 3.30
N VAL A 244 15.32 13.63 3.92
CA VAL A 244 15.65 14.17 5.26
C VAL A 244 15.59 15.70 5.23
N ILE A 245 16.25 16.34 4.25
CA ILE A 245 16.31 17.79 4.12
C ILE A 245 14.93 18.38 3.81
N ALA A 246 14.17 17.80 2.88
CA ALA A 246 12.87 18.28 2.49
C ALA A 246 11.84 18.16 3.64
N ASN A 247 11.86 17.03 4.37
CA ASN A 247 11.00 16.83 5.54
C ASN A 247 11.34 17.80 6.68
N ALA A 248 12.63 18.07 6.95
CA ALA A 248 13.07 19.05 7.94
C ALA A 248 12.56 20.45 7.59
N LYS A 249 12.59 20.83 6.31
CA LYS A 249 12.10 22.13 5.79
C LYS A 249 10.57 22.19 5.60
N ALA A 250 9.79 21.19 6.02
CA ALA A 250 8.33 21.10 5.83
C ALA A 250 7.89 21.18 4.36
N ARG A 251 8.68 20.65 3.44
CA ARG A 251 8.39 20.60 2.02
C ARG A 251 7.96 19.17 1.63
N GLU A 252 6.76 18.76 2.06
CA GLU A 252 6.27 17.38 1.92
C GLU A 252 6.22 16.91 0.47
N GLY A 253 5.89 17.79 -0.50
CA GLY A 253 5.88 17.44 -1.92
C GLY A 253 7.26 17.03 -2.44
N TRP A 254 8.31 17.78 -2.06
CA TRP A 254 9.69 17.39 -2.39
C TRP A 254 10.15 16.14 -1.66
N ALA A 255 9.75 15.99 -0.38
CA ALA A 255 10.05 14.78 0.37
C ALA A 255 9.41 13.55 -0.29
N PHE A 256 8.17 13.67 -0.81
CA PHE A 256 7.51 12.60 -1.54
C PHE A 256 8.22 12.26 -2.85
N LEU A 257 8.60 13.27 -3.63
CA LEU A 257 9.35 13.06 -4.88
C LEU A 257 10.69 12.35 -4.62
N PHE A 258 11.43 12.80 -3.63
CA PHE A 258 12.71 12.17 -3.27
C PHE A 258 12.53 10.75 -2.72
N SER A 259 11.49 10.48 -1.93
CA SER A 259 11.22 9.12 -1.45
C SER A 259 10.80 8.18 -2.60
N ALA A 260 10.02 8.65 -3.56
CA ALA A 260 9.71 7.91 -4.78
C ALA A 260 10.97 7.63 -5.61
N LEU A 261 11.85 8.63 -5.75
CA LEU A 261 13.12 8.48 -6.46
C LEU A 261 14.06 7.48 -5.77
N ALA A 262 14.06 7.44 -4.44
CA ALA A 262 14.86 6.46 -3.69
C ALA A 262 14.36 5.02 -3.94
N ILE A 263 13.04 4.79 -3.95
CA ILE A 263 12.43 3.48 -4.26
C ILE A 263 12.70 3.10 -5.72
N LEU A 264 12.53 4.04 -6.65
CA LEU A 264 12.86 3.84 -8.06
C LEU A 264 14.34 3.40 -8.22
N ALA A 265 15.26 4.14 -7.61
CA ALA A 265 16.69 3.83 -7.72
C ALA A 265 17.04 2.47 -7.08
N ALA A 266 16.39 2.10 -5.96
CA ALA A 266 16.55 0.77 -5.36
C ALA A 266 16.03 -0.33 -6.31
N THR A 267 14.92 -0.10 -7.00
CA THR A 267 14.39 -1.05 -7.99
C THR A 267 15.31 -1.16 -9.22
N VAL A 268 15.87 -0.04 -9.69
CA VAL A 268 16.88 -0.04 -10.75
C VAL A 268 18.15 -0.81 -10.33
N LEU A 269 18.57 -0.69 -9.07
CA LEU A 269 19.67 -1.51 -8.54
C LEU A 269 19.32 -3.00 -8.61
N ILE A 270 18.11 -3.40 -8.19
CA ILE A 270 17.67 -4.80 -8.21
C ILE A 270 17.70 -5.36 -9.62
N PHE A 271 16.96 -4.76 -10.55
CA PHE A 271 16.86 -5.26 -11.94
C PHE A 271 18.19 -5.12 -12.70
N GLY A 272 18.93 -4.05 -12.42
CA GLY A 272 20.25 -3.83 -13.02
C GLY A 272 21.31 -4.82 -12.54
N SER A 273 21.19 -5.32 -11.31
CA SER A 273 22.08 -6.37 -10.77
C SER A 273 21.80 -7.73 -11.39
N MET A 274 20.55 -7.99 -11.73
CA MET A 274 20.12 -9.27 -12.33
C MET A 274 20.48 -9.36 -13.82
N TYR A 275 20.40 -8.25 -14.57
CA TYR A 275 20.55 -8.25 -16.02
C TYR A 275 21.90 -8.83 -16.48
N PRO A 276 21.94 -9.77 -17.48
CA PRO A 276 20.84 -10.17 -18.38
C PRO A 276 19.96 -11.30 -17.83
N ASP A 277 20.21 -11.80 -16.63
CA ASP A 277 19.38 -12.84 -16.02
C ASP A 277 18.05 -12.24 -15.53
N VAL A 278 16.98 -13.02 -15.68
CA VAL A 278 15.67 -12.74 -15.10
C VAL A 278 15.49 -13.46 -13.76
N MET A 279 16.17 -14.59 -13.59
CA MET A 279 16.25 -15.34 -12.34
C MET A 279 17.65 -15.94 -12.19
N PRO A 280 18.60 -15.19 -11.60
CA PRO A 280 19.95 -15.65 -11.36
C PRO A 280 19.98 -16.91 -10.49
N ALA A 281 20.82 -17.89 -10.86
CA ALA A 281 21.07 -19.07 -10.06
C ALA A 281 22.45 -19.01 -9.38
N HIS A 282 22.63 -19.77 -8.28
CA HIS A 282 23.94 -19.93 -7.64
C HIS A 282 24.96 -20.58 -8.58
N ASP A 283 24.53 -21.55 -9.42
CA ASP A 283 25.28 -22.01 -10.57
C ASP A 283 24.83 -21.21 -11.81
N PRO A 284 25.69 -20.34 -12.37
CA PRO A 284 25.33 -19.50 -13.52
C PRO A 284 24.83 -20.28 -14.75
N ALA A 285 25.22 -21.55 -14.90
CA ALA A 285 24.77 -22.42 -16.00
C ALA A 285 23.25 -22.70 -15.92
N ASN A 286 22.67 -22.64 -14.74
CA ASN A 286 21.25 -22.89 -14.49
C ASN A 286 20.41 -21.61 -14.43
N SER A 287 21.00 -20.43 -14.66
CA SER A 287 20.27 -19.15 -14.64
C SER A 287 19.26 -19.07 -15.78
N LEU A 288 18.08 -18.50 -15.46
CA LEU A 288 17.14 -18.03 -16.46
C LEU A 288 17.51 -16.61 -16.88
N ASN A 289 17.69 -16.40 -18.18
CA ASN A 289 18.04 -15.10 -18.75
C ASN A 289 16.98 -14.63 -19.76
N ILE A 290 17.16 -13.42 -20.30
CA ILE A 290 16.23 -12.81 -21.24
C ILE A 290 16.05 -13.60 -22.57
N ASP A 291 16.94 -14.51 -22.90
CA ASP A 291 16.87 -15.30 -24.13
C ASP A 291 16.21 -16.67 -23.89
N ASN A 292 16.64 -17.43 -22.86
CA ASN A 292 16.13 -18.78 -22.58
C ASN A 292 14.76 -18.78 -21.86
N ALA A 293 14.40 -17.69 -21.17
CA ALA A 293 13.13 -17.59 -20.47
C ALA A 293 12.02 -16.89 -21.29
N SER A 294 12.36 -16.35 -22.49
CA SER A 294 11.45 -15.51 -23.24
C SER A 294 10.42 -16.28 -24.06
N SER A 295 9.27 -15.64 -24.27
CA SER A 295 8.25 -16.07 -25.23
C SER A 295 8.70 -15.85 -26.68
N THR A 296 7.89 -16.29 -27.62
CA THR A 296 8.19 -16.14 -29.05
C THR A 296 8.21 -14.67 -29.49
N GLN A 297 8.99 -14.35 -30.52
CA GLN A 297 9.04 -12.99 -31.09
C GLN A 297 7.67 -12.50 -31.57
N TYR A 298 6.80 -13.39 -32.04
CA TYR A 298 5.43 -13.06 -32.39
C TYR A 298 4.64 -12.58 -31.17
N THR A 299 4.69 -13.31 -30.07
CA THR A 299 4.02 -12.94 -28.82
C THR A 299 4.51 -11.59 -28.32
N LEU A 300 5.83 -11.39 -28.23
CA LEU A 300 6.41 -10.12 -27.78
C LEU A 300 6.00 -8.94 -28.67
N THR A 301 5.91 -9.16 -30.01
CA THR A 301 5.46 -8.12 -30.96
C THR A 301 3.99 -7.74 -30.71
N VAL A 302 3.10 -8.73 -30.58
CA VAL A 302 1.66 -8.48 -30.31
C VAL A 302 1.51 -7.73 -28.99
N MET A 303 2.18 -8.19 -27.95
CA MET A 303 2.16 -7.52 -26.62
C MET A 303 2.64 -6.07 -26.72
N THR A 304 3.69 -5.81 -27.50
CA THR A 304 4.24 -4.45 -27.69
C THR A 304 3.20 -3.52 -28.29
N TRP A 305 2.50 -3.94 -29.35
CA TRP A 305 1.43 -3.12 -29.96
C TRP A 305 0.29 -2.85 -28.97
N VAL A 306 -0.13 -3.86 -28.22
CA VAL A 306 -1.14 -3.70 -27.16
C VAL A 306 -0.67 -2.70 -26.08
N ALA A 307 0.58 -2.83 -25.63
CA ALA A 307 1.16 -1.93 -24.63
C ALA A 307 1.25 -0.48 -25.14
N VAL A 308 1.71 -0.25 -26.37
CA VAL A 308 1.82 1.09 -26.97
C VAL A 308 0.47 1.80 -27.03
N ILE A 309 -0.63 1.06 -27.22
CA ILE A 309 -1.98 1.63 -27.28
C ILE A 309 -2.55 1.85 -25.90
N LEU A 310 -2.47 0.84 -24.99
CA LEU A 310 -3.19 0.85 -23.72
C LEU A 310 -2.45 1.59 -22.61
N VAL A 311 -1.11 1.48 -22.54
CA VAL A 311 -0.33 2.10 -21.44
C VAL A 311 -0.53 3.62 -21.38
N PRO A 312 -0.50 4.39 -22.48
CA PRO A 312 -0.78 5.83 -22.41
C PRO A 312 -2.18 6.14 -21.85
N VAL A 313 -3.21 5.36 -22.23
CA VAL A 313 -4.58 5.54 -21.74
C VAL A 313 -4.65 5.32 -20.22
N VAL A 314 -4.03 4.25 -19.73
CA VAL A 314 -3.97 3.94 -18.29
C VAL A 314 -3.22 5.02 -17.52
N LEU A 315 -2.08 5.47 -18.02
CA LEU A 315 -1.28 6.52 -17.35
C LEU A 315 -2.03 7.86 -17.32
N LEU A 316 -2.76 8.23 -18.38
CA LEU A 316 -3.60 9.43 -18.40
C LEU A 316 -4.73 9.33 -17.39
N TYR A 317 -5.45 8.21 -17.34
CA TYR A 317 -6.51 7.96 -16.39
C TYR A 317 -6.00 8.02 -14.93
N GLN A 318 -4.91 7.32 -14.64
CA GLN A 318 -4.35 7.29 -13.30
C GLN A 318 -3.82 8.67 -12.86
N SER A 319 -3.15 9.38 -13.77
CA SER A 319 -2.69 10.76 -13.52
C SER A 319 -3.86 11.69 -13.23
N TRP A 320 -4.97 11.55 -13.96
CA TRP A 320 -6.19 12.31 -13.73
C TRP A 320 -6.80 11.99 -12.35
N THR A 321 -6.85 10.74 -11.93
CA THR A 321 -7.32 10.33 -10.61
C THR A 321 -6.51 11.01 -9.49
N TYR A 322 -5.18 10.95 -9.58
CA TYR A 322 -4.32 11.63 -8.61
C TYR A 322 -4.51 13.15 -8.62
N TRP A 323 -4.73 13.76 -9.79
CA TRP A 323 -4.99 15.20 -9.90
C TRP A 323 -6.32 15.60 -9.28
N VAL A 324 -7.39 14.82 -9.47
CA VAL A 324 -8.72 15.07 -8.87
C VAL A 324 -8.63 15.02 -7.34
N PHE A 325 -8.00 14.01 -6.79
CA PHE A 325 -7.91 13.79 -5.35
C PHE A 325 -6.67 14.43 -4.70
N ARG A 326 -6.04 15.44 -5.31
CA ARG A 326 -4.80 16.04 -4.79
C ARG A 326 -4.99 16.89 -3.52
N ARG A 327 -6.21 17.23 -3.14
CA ARG A 327 -6.47 18.10 -1.97
C ARG A 327 -6.08 17.44 -0.66
N ARG A 328 -5.66 18.26 0.32
CA ARG A 328 -5.44 17.81 1.69
C ARG A 328 -6.76 17.53 2.37
N LEU A 329 -6.77 16.54 3.25
CA LEU A 329 -7.91 16.17 4.08
C LEU A 329 -7.66 16.57 5.54
N SER A 330 -8.71 16.95 6.23
CA SER A 330 -8.70 17.22 7.67
C SER A 330 -9.76 16.37 8.39
N THR A 331 -9.69 16.28 9.71
CA THR A 331 -10.73 15.59 10.50
C THR A 331 -12.12 16.21 10.34
N LYS A 332 -12.20 17.47 9.90
CA LYS A 332 -13.48 18.18 9.63
C LYS A 332 -14.16 17.67 8.35
N ASP A 333 -13.40 17.10 7.43
CA ASP A 333 -13.90 16.59 6.16
C ASP A 333 -14.44 15.15 6.30
N ILE A 334 -14.30 14.53 7.49
CA ILE A 334 -14.73 13.17 7.76
C ILE A 334 -16.15 13.19 8.32
N PRO A 335 -17.17 12.71 7.56
CA PRO A 335 -18.56 12.69 8.03
C PRO A 335 -18.72 11.75 9.22
N PRO A 336 -19.80 11.83 9.99
CA PRO A 336 -20.13 10.87 11.04
C PRO A 336 -20.12 9.43 10.51
N PRO A 337 -19.86 8.42 11.36
CA PRO A 337 -19.90 7.01 10.92
C PRO A 337 -21.32 6.63 10.49
N ILE A 338 -21.45 6.24 9.22
CA ILE A 338 -22.68 5.70 8.62
C ILE A 338 -22.44 4.22 8.38
N GLY A 339 -23.17 3.35 9.07
CA GLY A 339 -23.06 1.91 8.86
C GLY A 339 -24.31 1.18 9.32
N LEU A 340 -24.54 -0.01 8.79
CA LEU A 340 -25.67 -0.86 9.19
C LEU A 340 -25.50 -1.30 10.66
N SER A 341 -26.55 -1.22 11.44
CA SER A 341 -26.56 -1.77 12.81
C SER A 341 -26.52 -3.29 12.75
N LEU A 342 -25.61 -3.92 13.51
CA LEU A 342 -25.54 -5.39 13.63
C LEU A 342 -26.85 -5.99 14.15
N THR A 343 -27.57 -5.29 15.02
CA THR A 343 -28.89 -5.71 15.51
C THR A 343 -29.88 -5.79 14.36
N LYS A 344 -29.97 -4.73 13.53
CA LYS A 344 -30.85 -4.72 12.35
C LYS A 344 -30.48 -5.82 11.34
N ILE A 345 -29.21 -6.11 11.15
CA ILE A 345 -28.74 -7.19 10.27
C ILE A 345 -29.15 -8.55 10.81
N LYS A 346 -28.94 -8.80 12.12
CA LYS A 346 -29.33 -10.06 12.76
C LYS A 346 -30.83 -10.28 12.71
N ASP A 347 -31.64 -9.27 13.00
CA ASP A 347 -33.11 -9.33 12.93
C ASP A 347 -33.58 -9.60 11.50
N ALA A 348 -32.93 -9.04 10.49
CA ALA A 348 -33.26 -9.30 9.08
C ALA A 348 -32.83 -10.71 8.61
N ALA A 349 -31.66 -11.20 9.08
CA ALA A 349 -31.11 -12.49 8.65
C ALA A 349 -31.69 -13.71 9.39
N PHE A 350 -32.08 -13.56 10.66
CA PHE A 350 -32.46 -14.67 11.52
C PHE A 350 -33.89 -14.55 12.05
N GLY A 351 -34.74 -13.66 11.49
CA GLY A 351 -36.12 -13.51 11.85
C GLY A 351 -36.30 -13.14 13.32
N GLY A 352 -35.97 -11.90 13.68
CA GLY A 352 -36.38 -11.34 14.96
C GLY A 352 -37.91 -11.32 15.08
N PRO A 353 -38.50 -11.23 16.28
CA PRO A 353 -39.93 -11.35 16.50
C PRO A 353 -40.70 -10.44 15.54
N SER A 354 -41.51 -11.03 14.71
CA SER A 354 -42.32 -10.41 13.67
C SER A 354 -43.24 -9.35 14.26
N SER A 355 -42.76 -8.11 14.37
CA SER A 355 -43.65 -6.96 14.41
C SER A 355 -44.14 -6.75 12.98
N GLY A 356 -45.39 -7.20 12.69
CA GLY A 356 -45.98 -7.13 11.38
C GLY A 356 -45.97 -5.70 10.82
N SER A 357 -45.15 -5.52 9.84
CA SER A 357 -45.26 -4.69 8.64
C SER A 357 -43.95 -4.74 7.89
N ALA A 358 -43.99 -5.09 6.63
CA ALA A 358 -42.84 -4.94 5.73
C ALA A 358 -42.43 -3.44 5.67
N ARG A 359 -41.52 -3.05 6.55
CA ARG A 359 -40.84 -1.76 6.44
C ARG A 359 -39.64 -1.92 5.52
N SER A 360 -39.67 -1.23 4.40
CA SER A 360 -38.49 -0.96 3.60
C SER A 360 -37.30 -0.65 4.52
N LEU A 361 -36.12 -1.21 4.20
CA LEU A 361 -34.87 -0.88 4.86
C LEU A 361 -34.68 0.64 4.80
N ASP A 362 -34.99 1.30 5.91
CA ASP A 362 -34.76 2.73 6.06
C ASP A 362 -33.26 2.93 6.33
N LEU A 363 -32.56 3.45 5.32
CA LEU A 363 -31.12 3.71 5.35
C LEU A 363 -30.80 5.08 5.96
N THR A 364 -31.73 5.69 6.70
CA THR A 364 -31.45 6.95 7.38
C THR A 364 -30.42 6.77 8.51
N PRO A 365 -29.46 7.70 8.68
CA PRO A 365 -28.52 7.70 9.78
C PRO A 365 -29.25 7.69 11.12
N ALA A 366 -28.75 6.94 12.12
CA ALA A 366 -29.23 7.01 13.49
C ALA A 366 -28.95 8.41 14.03
N GLU A 367 -29.98 9.26 14.12
CA GLU A 367 -29.91 10.46 14.92
C GLU A 367 -29.80 10.08 16.39
N ASP A 368 -28.95 10.82 17.12
CA ASP A 368 -28.61 10.59 18.52
C ASP A 368 -29.88 10.48 19.42
N GLU A 369 -30.14 9.29 19.90
CA GLU A 369 -31.07 9.03 21.00
C GLU A 369 -30.37 9.34 22.34
N LYS A 370 -30.03 10.63 22.56
CA LYS A 370 -29.60 11.18 23.83
C LYS A 370 -30.28 12.52 24.04
N ASP A 371 -31.58 12.48 24.35
CA ASP A 371 -32.26 13.45 25.21
C ASP A 371 -33.74 13.07 25.33
N ALA A 372 -34.00 12.03 26.11
CA ALA A 372 -35.36 11.82 26.65
C ALA A 372 -35.24 11.13 28.00
N GLY A 373 -35.00 11.92 29.00
CA GLY A 373 -35.04 11.41 30.37
C GLY A 373 -34.70 12.47 31.39
N THR A 374 -35.62 13.35 31.71
CA THR A 374 -35.97 13.76 33.06
C THR A 374 -36.84 15.00 33.00
N GLY A 375 -38.02 14.93 33.60
CA GLY A 375 -38.81 16.14 33.88
C GLY A 375 -40.30 15.94 33.85
N ALA A 376 -40.83 15.06 34.65
CA ALA A 376 -42.27 15.08 35.00
C ALA A 376 -42.50 16.00 36.18
N THR A 377 -43.73 16.60 36.19
CA THR A 377 -44.50 17.22 37.29
C THR A 377 -44.20 18.70 37.57
N SER A 378 -45.13 19.60 37.36
CA SER A 378 -46.25 19.92 38.21
C SER A 378 -47.00 21.13 37.72
N SER A 379 -48.27 20.95 37.57
CA SER A 379 -49.45 21.75 37.98
C SER A 379 -49.31 23.27 38.18
N GLY A 380 -50.23 23.96 37.54
CA GLY A 380 -50.98 24.92 38.30
C GLY A 380 -50.98 26.35 37.82
N SER A 381 -52.14 26.76 37.48
CA SER A 381 -52.73 28.08 37.76
C SER A 381 -52.69 29.19 36.70
N ARG A 382 -53.89 29.33 36.15
CA ARG A 382 -54.46 30.55 35.57
C ARG A 382 -54.04 31.81 36.33
N LYS A 383 -53.75 32.89 35.58
CA LYS A 383 -54.49 34.19 35.78
C LYS A 383 -54.32 35.10 34.54
N ARG A 384 -55.47 35.65 34.16
CA ARG A 384 -55.67 36.76 33.21
C ARG A 384 -55.13 38.06 33.80
N GLY A 385 -54.82 39.03 32.97
CA GLY A 385 -54.58 40.43 33.28
C GLY A 385 -54.06 41.18 32.07
N THR A 386 -54.88 41.67 31.30
CA THR A 386 -55.23 42.97 30.70
C THR A 386 -54.32 44.13 31.05
N GLY A 387 -54.03 44.98 30.02
CA GLY A 387 -53.72 46.40 30.10
C GLY A 387 -52.25 46.66 29.67
N ASP A 388 -52.02 47.31 28.68
CA ASP A 388 -52.35 48.63 28.13
C ASP A 388 -51.13 49.59 28.19
N THR A 389 -50.85 50.16 27.04
CA THR A 389 -50.27 51.48 26.74
C THR A 389 -48.83 51.86 27.04
N SER A 390 -48.23 52.32 25.93
CA SER A 390 -47.40 53.55 25.74
C SER A 390 -46.07 53.65 26.50
N GLU A 391 -44.99 53.71 25.80
CA GLU A 391 -44.30 54.83 25.11
C GLU A 391 -43.12 54.29 24.28
#